data_d51ed7714406f10b43e1db57de25391d
#
_entry.id   d51ed7714406f10b43e1db57de25391d
#
_cell.length_a   1.000
_cell.length_b   1.000
_cell.length_c   1.000
_cell.angle_alpha   90.00
_cell.angle_beta   90.00
_cell.angle_gamma   90.00
#
_symmetry.space_group_name_H-M   'P 1'
#
loop_
_entity.id
_entity.type
_entity.pdbx_description
1 polymer ?
#
loop_
_entity_poly.entity_id
_entity_poly.type
_entity_poly.pdbx_seq_one_letter_code
_entity_poly.pdbx_strand_id
1 'polypeptide(L)'
;GLILSTTTGSTAYSLNAGGPIVDPRLDVIVLTPLNPVQLFLRPVVMSRNSVIKVLMRRDSGPAYLVLDGQIKYNVRSGDEVEVYPCDVPLKVARFKWWSNYYERLFARLLSYW
;
A
#
# COMPACT_ATOMS: atom_id res chain seq x y z
N GLY A 1 -1.53 12.34 3.38
CA GLY A 1 -1.52 11.45 2.24
C GLY A 1 -2.08 10.07 2.55
N LEU A 2 -2.16 9.25 1.54
CA LEU A 2 -2.74 7.92 1.61
C LEU A 2 -1.94 6.96 0.73
N ILE A 3 -1.63 5.80 1.28
CA ILE A 3 -0.95 4.73 0.54
C ILE A 3 -1.88 3.53 0.45
N LEU A 4 -2.07 3.03 -0.76
CA LEU A 4 -2.72 1.75 -1.02
C LEU A 4 -1.69 0.76 -1.50
N SER A 5 -1.65 -0.40 -0.89
CA SER A 5 -0.72 -1.46 -1.28
C SER A 5 -1.39 -2.82 -1.31
N THR A 6 -0.87 -3.69 -2.16
CA THR A 6 -1.17 -5.12 -2.12
C THR A 6 -0.35 -5.79 -1.02
N THR A 7 -0.57 -7.07 -0.80
CA THR A 7 0.24 -7.87 0.13
C THR A 7 1.74 -7.72 -0.15
N THR A 8 2.15 -7.83 -1.41
CA THR A 8 3.55 -7.71 -1.80
C THR A 8 4.11 -6.31 -1.49
N GLY A 9 3.32 -5.27 -1.71
CA GLY A 9 3.73 -3.88 -1.46
C GLY A 9 3.70 -3.48 0.01
N SER A 10 3.16 -4.31 0.91
CA SER A 10 3.02 -3.97 2.33
C SER A 10 4.37 -3.76 3.02
N THR A 11 5.43 -4.38 2.52
CA THR A 11 6.81 -4.26 3.07
C THR A 11 7.64 -3.16 2.41
N ALA A 12 7.03 -2.35 1.55
CA ALA A 12 7.68 -1.22 0.90
C ALA A 12 7.29 0.11 1.58
N TYR A 13 6.77 1.05 0.83
CA TYR A 13 6.43 2.39 1.33
C TYR A 13 5.36 2.35 2.46
N SER A 14 4.39 1.42 2.34
CA SER A 14 3.36 1.22 3.37
C SER A 14 3.98 0.89 4.74
N LEU A 15 5.00 0.04 4.77
CA LEU A 15 5.70 -0.31 6.01
C LEU A 15 6.37 0.91 6.64
N ASN A 16 7.05 1.73 5.84
CA ASN A 16 7.71 2.94 6.30
C ASN A 16 6.72 3.96 6.87
N ALA A 17 5.50 3.95 6.39
CA ALA A 17 4.42 4.80 6.88
C ALA A 17 3.67 4.22 8.09
N GLY A 18 4.14 3.11 8.64
CA GLY A 18 3.54 2.46 9.81
C GLY A 18 2.48 1.42 9.48
N GLY A 19 2.41 0.97 8.23
CA GLY A 19 1.53 -0.12 7.83
C GLY A 19 2.01 -1.48 8.37
N PRO A 20 1.10 -2.47 8.45
CA PRO A 20 1.46 -3.78 8.97
C PRO A 20 2.29 -4.59 7.98
N ILE A 21 3.07 -5.51 8.51
CA ILE A 21 3.65 -6.60 7.73
C ILE A 21 2.54 -7.62 7.48
N VAL A 22 2.34 -7.97 6.22
CA VAL A 22 1.28 -8.91 5.81
C VAL A 22 1.93 -10.22 5.35
N ASP A 23 1.43 -11.33 5.88
CA ASP A 23 1.87 -12.66 5.45
C ASP A 23 1.68 -12.79 3.94
N PRO A 24 2.69 -13.26 3.20
CA PRO A 24 2.64 -13.37 1.74
C PRO A 24 1.59 -14.35 1.22
N ARG A 25 1.04 -15.22 2.09
CA ARG A 25 -0.05 -16.14 1.72
C ARG A 25 -1.41 -15.47 1.74
N LEU A 26 -1.52 -14.32 2.36
CA LEU A 26 -2.77 -13.54 2.39
C LEU A 26 -2.87 -12.69 1.13
N ASP A 27 -4.09 -12.47 0.70
CA ASP A 27 -4.41 -11.67 -0.48
C ASP A 27 -5.33 -10.52 -0.07
N VAL A 28 -4.71 -9.38 0.23
CA VAL A 28 -5.36 -8.24 0.84
C VAL A 28 -4.92 -6.93 0.21
N ILE A 29 -5.70 -5.89 0.47
CA ILE A 29 -5.32 -4.50 0.22
C ILE A 29 -5.08 -3.84 1.57
N VAL A 30 -3.98 -3.12 1.69
CA VAL A 30 -3.66 -2.33 2.87
C VAL A 30 -3.77 -0.85 2.54
N LEU A 31 -4.55 -0.15 3.32
CA LEU A 31 -4.72 1.29 3.24
C LEU A 31 -4.01 1.93 4.43
N THR A 32 -2.95 2.69 4.16
CA THR A 32 -2.11 3.29 5.19
C THR A 32 -2.15 4.81 5.11
N PRO A 33 -2.68 5.50 6.14
CA PRO A 33 -2.61 6.96 6.21
C PRO A 33 -1.16 7.43 6.32
N LEU A 34 -0.81 8.48 5.59
CA LEU A 34 0.52 9.08 5.62
C LEU A 34 0.48 10.37 6.43
N ASN A 35 1.17 10.40 7.56
CA ASN A 35 1.22 11.53 8.48
C ASN A 35 -0.17 12.09 8.82
N PRO A 36 -1.09 11.27 9.33
CA PRO A 36 -2.42 11.77 9.69
C PRO A 36 -2.33 12.71 10.89
N VAL A 37 -3.10 13.80 10.84
CA VAL A 37 -3.25 14.72 11.96
C VAL A 37 -4.02 14.05 13.11
N GLN A 38 -4.96 13.20 12.78
CA GLN A 38 -5.80 12.51 13.76
C GLN A 38 -5.07 11.30 14.33
N LEU A 39 -4.85 11.33 15.64
CA LEU A 39 -4.07 10.32 16.36
C LEU A 39 -4.70 8.92 16.33
N PHE A 40 -6.01 8.83 16.10
CA PHE A 40 -6.74 7.56 16.09
C PHE A 40 -6.77 6.88 14.71
N LEU A 41 -6.31 7.53 13.66
CA LEU A 41 -6.23 6.89 12.34
C LEU A 41 -5.19 5.77 12.34
N ARG A 42 -5.60 4.64 11.83
CA ARG A 42 -4.77 3.44 11.76
C ARG A 42 -4.83 2.87 10.34
N PRO A 43 -3.81 2.12 9.93
CA PRO A 43 -3.89 1.34 8.70
C PRO A 43 -5.07 0.37 8.73
N VAL A 44 -5.69 0.16 7.58
CA VAL A 44 -6.82 -0.74 7.41
C VAL A 44 -6.45 -1.85 6.43
N VAL A 45 -6.71 -3.09 6.81
CA VAL A 45 -6.53 -4.25 5.95
C VAL A 45 -7.90 -4.66 5.41
N MET A 46 -8.01 -4.77 4.09
CA MET A 46 -9.26 -5.07 3.40
C MET A 46 -9.09 -6.26 2.47
N SER A 47 -10.21 -6.89 2.12
CA SER A 47 -10.23 -7.94 1.10
C SER A 47 -9.67 -7.43 -0.22
N ARG A 48 -8.98 -8.31 -0.96
CA ARG A 48 -8.50 -8.02 -2.32
C ARG A 48 -9.60 -7.57 -3.26
N ASN A 49 -10.84 -7.97 -3.00
CA ASN A 49 -11.99 -7.65 -3.84
C ASN A 49 -12.61 -6.29 -3.52
N SER A 50 -12.02 -5.55 -2.61
CA SER A 50 -12.51 -4.23 -2.24
C SER A 50 -12.36 -3.24 -3.39
N VAL A 51 -13.37 -2.40 -3.56
CA VAL A 51 -13.31 -1.23 -4.44
C VAL A 51 -13.16 -0.01 -3.55
N ILE A 52 -12.12 0.78 -3.79
CA ILE A 52 -11.77 1.92 -2.96
C ILE A 52 -11.92 3.18 -3.78
N LYS A 53 -12.70 4.12 -3.28
CA LYS A 53 -12.86 5.44 -3.89
C LYS A 53 -12.21 6.48 -3.01
N VAL A 54 -11.30 7.24 -3.58
CA VAL A 54 -10.65 8.37 -2.92
C VAL A 54 -11.12 9.64 -3.56
N LEU A 55 -11.84 10.43 -2.79
CA LEU A 55 -12.38 11.70 -3.25
C LEU A 55 -11.51 12.85 -2.75
N MET A 56 -11.03 13.67 -3.68
CA MET A 56 -10.31 14.89 -3.33
C MET A 56 -11.31 15.96 -2.90
N ARG A 57 -11.19 16.41 -1.66
CA ARG A 57 -12.07 17.45 -1.12
C ARG A 57 -11.91 18.74 -1.91
N ARG A 58 -12.97 19.53 -1.98
CA ARG A 58 -12.98 20.81 -2.73
C ARG A 58 -12.05 21.85 -2.15
N ASP A 59 -11.73 21.76 -0.86
CA ASP A 59 -10.83 22.65 -0.15
C ASP A 59 -9.39 22.13 -0.08
N SER A 60 -9.12 20.98 -0.75
CA SER A 60 -7.79 20.41 -0.80
C SER A 60 -6.90 21.15 -1.78
N GLY A 61 -5.62 21.29 -1.43
CA GLY A 61 -4.61 21.69 -2.39
C GLY A 61 -4.35 20.61 -3.43
N PRO A 62 -3.57 20.93 -4.47
CA PRO A 62 -3.22 19.93 -5.49
C PRO A 62 -2.43 18.77 -4.87
N ALA A 63 -2.64 17.59 -5.43
CA ALA A 63 -1.95 16.38 -5.01
C ALA A 63 -1.46 15.58 -6.23
N TYR A 64 -0.70 14.56 -5.96
CA TYR A 64 -0.22 13.63 -6.98
C TYR A 64 -0.71 12.23 -6.68
N LEU A 65 -1.16 11.54 -7.72
CA LEU A 65 -1.35 10.10 -7.71
C LEU A 65 -0.07 9.46 -8.25
N VAL A 66 0.62 8.69 -7.44
CA VAL A 66 1.86 8.02 -7.83
C VAL A 66 1.62 6.52 -7.87
N LEU A 67 1.88 5.90 -9.03
CA LEU A 67 1.74 4.47 -9.23
C LEU A 67 3.12 3.82 -9.22
N ASP A 68 3.34 2.92 -8.26
CA ASP A 68 4.57 2.14 -8.10
C ASP A 68 5.86 3.00 -8.09
N GLY A 69 5.75 4.22 -7.61
CA GLY A 69 6.86 5.17 -7.56
C GLY A 69 7.35 5.67 -8.91
N GLN A 70 6.68 5.31 -10.01
CA GLN A 70 7.17 5.57 -11.37
C GLN A 70 6.28 6.51 -12.18
N ILE A 71 4.96 6.30 -12.14
CA ILE A 71 4.01 7.07 -12.91
C ILE A 71 3.32 8.07 -12.00
N LYS A 72 3.24 9.31 -12.43
CA LYS A 72 2.74 10.42 -11.63
C LYS A 72 1.66 11.17 -12.38
N TYR A 73 0.49 11.28 -11.77
CA TYR A 73 -0.63 12.07 -12.30
C TYR A 73 -0.96 13.21 -11.36
N ASN A 74 -1.32 14.35 -11.92
CA ASN A 74 -1.87 15.45 -11.14
C ASN A 74 -3.32 15.15 -10.75
N VAL A 75 -3.64 15.34 -9.49
CA VAL A 75 -5.00 15.21 -8.95
C VAL A 75 -5.43 16.54 -8.37
N ARG A 76 -6.61 16.98 -8.77
CA ARG A 76 -7.16 18.29 -8.40
C ARG A 76 -8.30 18.14 -7.42
N SER A 77 -8.65 19.26 -6.79
CA SER A 77 -9.85 19.36 -5.96
C SER A 77 -11.09 18.88 -6.73
N GLY A 78 -11.87 17.99 -6.12
CA GLY A 78 -13.06 17.42 -6.71
C GLY A 78 -12.83 16.15 -7.55
N ASP A 79 -11.58 15.82 -7.86
CA ASP A 79 -11.28 14.59 -8.58
C ASP A 79 -11.55 13.36 -7.70
N GLU A 80 -11.89 12.27 -8.35
CA GLU A 80 -12.09 10.96 -7.71
C GLU A 80 -11.13 9.94 -8.30
N VAL A 81 -10.47 9.18 -7.43
CA VAL A 81 -9.63 8.06 -7.80
C VAL A 81 -10.33 6.79 -7.37
N GLU A 82 -10.57 5.88 -8.30
CA GLU A 82 -11.15 4.58 -8.02
C GLU A 82 -10.09 3.50 -8.19
N VAL A 83 -9.94 2.67 -7.16
CA VAL A 83 -9.00 1.54 -7.14
C VAL A 83 -9.81 0.27 -6.98
N TYR A 84 -9.64 -0.65 -7.93
CA TYR A 84 -10.36 -1.92 -7.95
C TYR A 84 -9.43 -3.06 -8.36
N PRO A 85 -9.78 -4.33 -8.06
CA PRO A 85 -8.94 -5.47 -8.38
C PRO A 85 -8.66 -5.61 -9.88
N CYS A 86 -7.44 -5.97 -10.22
CA CYS A 86 -7.09 -6.35 -11.58
C CYS A 86 -7.45 -7.82 -11.81
N ASP A 87 -7.96 -8.13 -13.01
CA ASP A 87 -8.34 -9.49 -13.37
C ASP A 87 -7.13 -10.41 -13.58
N VAL A 88 -5.96 -9.84 -13.88
CA VAL A 88 -4.74 -10.59 -14.13
C VAL A 88 -3.77 -10.40 -12.95
N PRO A 89 -3.54 -11.44 -12.15
CA PRO A 89 -2.57 -11.37 -11.05
C PRO A 89 -1.14 -11.37 -11.58
N LEU A 90 -0.27 -10.65 -10.89
CA LEU A 90 1.17 -10.75 -11.11
C LEU A 90 1.66 -12.11 -10.57
N LYS A 91 2.27 -12.91 -11.45
CA LYS A 91 2.87 -14.17 -11.06
C LYS A 91 4.35 -13.97 -10.78
N VAL A 92 4.79 -14.42 -9.61
CA VAL A 92 6.18 -14.31 -9.17
C VAL A 92 6.77 -15.70 -9.03
N ALA A 93 7.90 -15.95 -9.71
CA ALA A 93 8.64 -17.20 -9.56
C ALA A 93 9.31 -17.24 -8.18
N ARG A 94 9.16 -18.36 -7.48
CA ARG A 94 9.73 -18.55 -6.15
C ARG A 94 10.53 -19.85 -6.07
N PHE A 95 11.60 -19.81 -5.30
CA PHE A 95 12.48 -20.94 -5.08
C PHE A 95 12.28 -21.51 -3.68
N LYS A 96 12.97 -22.60 -3.35
CA LYS A 96 12.85 -23.31 -2.07
C LYS A 96 13.08 -22.43 -0.83
N TRP A 97 13.87 -21.39 -0.96
CA TRP A 97 14.18 -20.45 0.12
C TRP A 97 12.97 -19.62 0.56
N TRP A 98 11.84 -19.75 -0.09
CA TRP A 98 10.63 -19.02 0.25
C TRP A 98 10.11 -19.31 1.67
N SER A 99 10.37 -20.51 2.20
CA SER A 99 10.01 -20.87 3.56
C SER A 99 10.65 -19.98 4.64
N ASN A 100 11.72 -19.26 4.29
CA ASN A 100 12.46 -18.37 5.20
C ASN A 100 12.07 -16.90 5.03
N TYR A 101 10.86 -16.62 4.58
CA TYR A 101 10.41 -15.26 4.27
C TYR A 101 10.60 -14.30 5.45
N TYR A 102 10.13 -14.68 6.64
CA TYR A 102 10.20 -13.80 7.82
C TYR A 102 11.63 -13.60 8.31
N GLU A 103 12.44 -14.61 8.32
CA GLU A 103 13.86 -14.49 8.68
C GLU A 103 14.57 -13.49 7.76
N ARG A 104 14.35 -13.61 6.48
CA ARG A 104 14.96 -12.73 5.49
C ARG A 104 14.44 -11.31 5.57
N LEU A 105 13.14 -11.14 5.80
CA LEU A 105 12.53 -9.83 5.98
C LEU A 105 13.13 -9.12 7.20
N PHE A 106 13.14 -9.78 8.35
CA PHE A 106 13.64 -9.19 9.59
C PHE A 106 15.15 -8.94 9.53
N ALA A 107 15.93 -9.84 8.93
CA ALA A 107 17.35 -9.62 8.72
C ALA A 107 17.61 -8.34 7.91
N ARG A 108 16.84 -8.15 6.84
CA ARG A 108 16.94 -6.94 6.01
C ARG A 108 16.51 -5.68 6.76
N LEU A 109 15.42 -5.73 7.49
CA LEU A 109 14.94 -4.58 8.26
C LEU A 109 15.93 -4.17 9.36
N LEU A 110 16.52 -5.14 10.04
CA LEU A 110 17.51 -4.89 11.10
C LEU A 110 18.87 -4.42 10.55
N SER A 111 19.20 -4.71 9.30
CA SER A 111 20.46 -4.28 8.69
C SER A 111 20.55 -2.76 8.47
N TYR A 112 19.45 -2.05 8.59
CA TYR A 112 19.41 -0.59 8.47
C TYR A 112 19.67 0.15 9.79
N TRP A 113 19.94 -0.56 10.89
CA TRP A 113 20.18 0.02 12.22
C TRP A 113 21.70 0.14 12.54
#